data_c8f4d3db988012f5538337bde1cd1c17
#
_entry.id   c8f4d3db988012f5538337bde1cd1c17
#
_cell.length_a   1.000
_cell.length_b   1.000
_cell.length_c   1.000
_cell.angle_alpha   90.00
_cell.angle_beta   90.00
_cell.angle_gamma   90.00
#
_symmetry.space_group_name_H-M   'P 1'
#
loop_
_entity.id
_entity.type
_entity.pdbx_description
1 polymer ?
#
loop_
_entity_poly.entity_id
_entity_poly.type
_entity_poly.pdbx_seq_one_letter_code
_entity_poly.pdbx_strand_id
1 'polypeptide(L)'
;SAANALQLPFADNTFDKVMCSEVLEHIPDYQGALKEIERVLKPGGLFCASVPRHWPEKICWFFSEAYHQVEGGHLRIFKAGELKQQIETLGFHAFHQHWAHALHSPFWWLKCIFWKTQNSNWVIKQYHRFLVWDLMDKPVFTRTLEKILNPIMGKSVVLYFRKEAN
;
A
#
# COMPACT_ATOMS: atom_id res chain seq x y z
N SER A 1 -10.70 12.16 -13.00
CA SER A 1 -9.73 12.47 -14.05
C SER A 1 -8.40 11.83 -13.71
N ALA A 2 -7.66 11.33 -14.70
CA ALA A 2 -6.29 10.89 -14.52
C ALA A 2 -5.39 12.14 -14.33
N ALA A 3 -4.45 12.05 -13.38
CA ALA A 3 -3.50 13.13 -13.11
C ALA A 3 -2.11 12.57 -12.87
N ASN A 4 -1.08 13.37 -13.15
CA ASN A 4 0.29 13.04 -12.81
C ASN A 4 0.51 13.31 -11.32
N ALA A 5 0.96 12.30 -10.58
CA ALA A 5 1.24 12.44 -9.14
C ALA A 5 2.39 13.41 -8.82
N LEU A 6 3.26 13.72 -9.82
CA LEU A 6 4.34 14.69 -9.70
C LEU A 6 3.91 16.13 -10.04
N GLN A 7 2.67 16.30 -10.51
CA GLN A 7 2.10 17.61 -10.86
C GLN A 7 0.59 17.51 -10.79
N LEU A 8 0.06 17.58 -9.57
CA LEU A 8 -1.38 17.49 -9.34
C LEU A 8 -2.07 18.78 -9.83
N PRO A 9 -3.19 18.67 -10.59
CA PRO A 9 -3.88 19.83 -11.18
C PRO A 9 -4.78 20.53 -10.16
N PHE A 10 -4.28 20.77 -8.96
CA PHE A 10 -4.99 21.40 -7.86
C PHE A 10 -4.12 22.51 -7.27
N ALA A 11 -4.78 23.56 -6.77
CA ALA A 11 -4.10 24.63 -6.05
C ALA A 11 -3.54 24.15 -4.70
N ASP A 12 -2.61 24.91 -4.13
CA ASP A 12 -2.08 24.67 -2.80
C ASP A 12 -3.22 24.69 -1.77
N ASN A 13 -3.07 23.88 -0.72
CA ASN A 13 -4.01 23.85 0.41
C ASN A 13 -5.48 23.63 -0.01
N THR A 14 -5.71 22.75 -0.99
CA THR A 14 -7.05 22.46 -1.49
C THR A 14 -7.80 21.44 -0.64
N PHE A 15 -7.12 20.39 -0.19
CA PHE A 15 -7.76 19.24 0.43
C PHE A 15 -7.61 19.19 1.94
N ASP A 16 -8.65 18.76 2.63
CA ASP A 16 -8.61 18.47 4.07
C ASP A 16 -7.98 17.08 4.35
N LYS A 17 -8.11 16.17 3.38
CA LYS A 17 -7.61 14.79 3.48
C LYS A 17 -7.08 14.32 2.14
N VAL A 18 -5.93 13.65 2.15
CA VAL A 18 -5.35 12.97 0.99
C VAL A 18 -5.04 11.52 1.36
N MET A 19 -5.37 10.59 0.47
CA MET A 19 -5.01 9.19 0.60
C MET A 19 -4.20 8.75 -0.63
N CYS A 20 -3.05 8.14 -0.38
CA CYS A 20 -2.19 7.51 -1.37
C CYS A 20 -2.00 6.05 -0.98
N SER A 21 -2.73 5.16 -1.66
CA SER A 21 -2.79 3.75 -1.31
C SER A 21 -2.20 2.88 -2.40
N GLU A 22 -1.11 2.15 -2.09
CA GLU A 22 -0.41 1.24 -3.01
C GLU A 22 -0.04 1.95 -4.33
N VAL A 23 0.62 3.12 -4.22
CA VAL A 23 1.01 3.95 -5.38
C VAL A 23 2.49 4.34 -5.32
N LEU A 24 3.03 4.70 -4.14
CA LEU A 24 4.38 5.24 -4.00
C LEU A 24 5.46 4.26 -4.45
N GLU A 25 5.23 2.97 -4.32
CA GLU A 25 6.13 1.90 -4.76
C GLU A 25 6.29 1.83 -6.27
N HIS A 26 5.34 2.38 -7.03
CA HIS A 26 5.34 2.40 -8.50
C HIS A 26 5.91 3.69 -9.09
N ILE A 27 6.03 4.76 -8.31
CA ILE A 27 6.48 6.07 -8.80
C ILE A 27 8.00 6.16 -8.69
N PRO A 28 8.76 6.36 -9.80
CA PRO A 28 10.22 6.54 -9.74
C PRO A 28 10.62 7.67 -8.78
N ASP A 29 10.05 8.84 -8.92
CA ASP A 29 10.24 10.00 -8.03
C ASP A 29 9.07 10.10 -7.03
N TYR A 30 9.00 9.15 -6.08
CA TYR A 30 7.97 9.20 -5.03
C TYR A 30 8.16 10.37 -4.07
N GLN A 31 9.37 10.92 -3.94
CA GLN A 31 9.63 12.10 -3.11
C GLN A 31 8.99 13.34 -3.72
N GLY A 32 9.04 13.50 -5.04
CA GLY A 32 8.29 14.52 -5.75
C GLY A 32 6.78 14.39 -5.55
N ALA A 33 6.26 13.17 -5.60
CA ALA A 33 4.84 12.91 -5.32
C ALA A 33 4.44 13.25 -3.86
N LEU A 34 5.32 12.97 -2.88
CA LEU A 34 5.08 13.36 -1.49
C LEU A 34 5.06 14.89 -1.29
N LYS A 35 5.91 15.65 -2.01
CA LYS A 35 5.89 17.11 -2.01
C LYS A 35 4.60 17.66 -2.61
N GLU A 36 4.10 17.06 -3.68
CA GLU A 36 2.81 17.44 -4.26
C GLU A 36 1.64 17.16 -3.32
N ILE A 37 1.66 16.01 -2.62
CA ILE A 37 0.68 15.70 -1.57
C ILE A 37 0.73 16.75 -0.46
N GLU A 38 1.93 17.10 0.00
CA GLU A 38 2.14 18.17 1.00
C GLU A 38 1.57 19.49 0.50
N ARG A 39 1.88 19.91 -0.73
CA ARG A 39 1.42 21.17 -1.33
C ARG A 39 -0.10 21.29 -1.37
N VAL A 40 -0.79 20.25 -1.85
CA VAL A 40 -2.25 20.31 -2.03
C VAL A 40 -3.04 20.10 -0.74
N LEU A 41 -2.41 19.59 0.31
CA LEU A 41 -3.06 19.35 1.61
C LEU A 41 -3.04 20.63 2.45
N LYS A 42 -4.17 20.99 3.04
CA LYS A 42 -4.30 22.13 3.96
C LYS A 42 -3.41 21.95 5.20
N PRO A 43 -2.92 23.05 5.83
CA PRO A 43 -2.37 23.00 7.19
C PRO A 43 -3.35 22.31 8.14
N GLY A 44 -2.85 21.40 8.99
CA GLY A 44 -3.67 20.56 9.87
C GLY A 44 -4.40 19.41 9.18
N GLY A 45 -4.33 19.29 7.86
CA GLY A 45 -4.96 18.25 7.07
C GLY A 45 -4.40 16.85 7.33
N LEU A 46 -5.11 15.83 6.91
CA LEU A 46 -4.76 14.42 7.15
C LEU A 46 -4.21 13.76 5.88
N PHE A 47 -3.09 13.10 6.03
CA PHE A 47 -2.50 12.25 4.99
C PHE A 47 -2.50 10.79 5.42
N CYS A 48 -2.97 9.90 4.55
CA CYS A 48 -2.92 8.45 4.74
C CYS A 48 -2.09 7.85 3.61
N ALA A 49 -0.98 7.20 3.95
CA ALA A 49 -0.14 6.45 3.01
C ALA A 49 -0.24 4.96 3.29
N SER A 50 -0.49 4.15 2.24
CA SER A 50 -0.40 2.70 2.30
C SER A 50 0.64 2.22 1.29
N VAL A 51 1.50 1.30 1.72
CA VAL A 51 2.51 0.64 0.87
C VAL A 51 2.61 -0.83 1.24
N PRO A 52 3.10 -1.69 0.32
CA PRO A 52 3.37 -3.09 0.64
C PRO A 52 4.32 -3.21 1.84
N ARG A 53 3.97 -4.09 2.78
CA ARG A 53 4.80 -4.35 3.96
C ARG A 53 6.07 -5.08 3.56
N HIS A 54 7.18 -4.63 4.08
CA HIS A 54 8.53 -5.04 3.69
C HIS A 54 8.75 -6.57 3.65
N TRP A 55 8.43 -7.32 4.72
CA TRP A 55 8.76 -8.73 4.75
C TRP A 55 7.83 -9.63 3.91
N PRO A 56 6.48 -9.43 3.85
CA PRO A 56 5.64 -10.21 2.96
C PRO A 56 5.98 -9.96 1.49
N GLU A 57 6.35 -8.72 1.14
CA GLU A 57 6.75 -8.36 -0.21
C GLU A 57 8.11 -8.98 -0.59
N LYS A 58 9.07 -9.03 0.33
CA LYS A 58 10.33 -9.74 0.10
C LYS A 58 10.15 -11.23 -0.22
N ILE A 59 9.15 -11.87 0.37
CA ILE A 59 8.83 -13.28 0.03
C ILE A 59 8.37 -13.37 -1.43
N CYS A 60 7.53 -12.45 -1.91
CA CYS A 60 7.13 -12.41 -3.31
C CYS A 60 8.35 -12.26 -4.24
N TRP A 61 9.25 -11.34 -3.92
CA TRP A 61 10.47 -11.10 -4.71
C TRP A 61 11.42 -12.29 -4.68
N PHE A 62 11.50 -13.01 -3.55
CA PHE A 62 12.32 -14.22 -3.43
C PHE A 62 11.80 -15.37 -4.33
N PHE A 63 10.48 -15.55 -4.41
CA PHE A 63 9.89 -16.63 -5.20
C PHE A 63 9.75 -16.31 -6.68
N SER A 64 9.67 -15.04 -7.07
CA SER A 64 9.46 -14.66 -8.47
C SER A 64 10.17 -13.36 -8.82
N GLU A 65 11.26 -13.47 -9.54
CA GLU A 65 11.93 -12.32 -10.14
C GLU A 65 11.01 -11.61 -11.15
N ALA A 66 10.25 -12.37 -11.92
CA ALA A 66 9.30 -11.83 -12.88
C ALA A 66 8.18 -11.01 -12.23
N TYR A 67 7.86 -11.24 -10.96
CA TYR A 67 6.81 -10.50 -10.23
C TYR A 67 7.10 -9.01 -10.14
N HIS A 68 8.33 -8.61 -9.86
CA HIS A 68 8.70 -7.19 -9.73
C HIS A 68 9.25 -6.58 -11.04
N GLN A 69 9.58 -7.42 -12.03
CA GLN A 69 10.06 -6.95 -13.33
C GLN A 69 8.93 -6.70 -14.34
N VAL A 70 7.67 -7.07 -14.03
CA VAL A 70 6.55 -6.77 -14.94
C VAL A 70 6.35 -5.26 -15.05
N GLU A 71 5.88 -4.82 -16.21
CA GLU A 71 5.46 -3.44 -16.43
C GLU A 71 4.42 -3.03 -15.37
N GLY A 72 4.66 -1.92 -14.67
CA GLY A 72 3.83 -1.50 -13.54
C GLY A 72 4.06 -2.26 -12.24
N GLY A 73 5.10 -3.12 -12.15
CA GLY A 73 5.51 -3.78 -10.92
C GLY A 73 6.08 -2.82 -9.86
N HIS A 74 6.36 -3.37 -8.67
CA HIS A 74 6.92 -2.57 -7.59
C HIS A 74 8.39 -2.24 -7.86
N LEU A 75 8.72 -0.96 -7.97
CA LEU A 75 10.10 -0.49 -8.19
C LEU A 75 10.95 -0.60 -6.92
N ARG A 76 10.30 -0.65 -5.75
CA ARG A 76 10.96 -0.69 -4.44
C ARG A 76 10.09 -1.33 -3.36
N ILE A 77 10.75 -1.75 -2.30
CA ILE A 77 10.09 -2.21 -1.07
C ILE A 77 10.41 -1.18 0.02
N PHE A 78 9.40 -0.51 0.53
CA PHE A 78 9.57 0.45 1.61
C PHE A 78 9.76 -0.24 2.96
N LYS A 79 10.65 0.29 3.78
CA LYS A 79 10.62 0.08 5.22
C LYS A 79 9.77 1.17 5.87
N ALA A 80 8.75 0.79 6.61
CA ALA A 80 7.77 1.72 7.18
C ALA A 80 8.42 2.86 8.00
N GLY A 81 9.47 2.55 8.79
CA GLY A 81 10.18 3.55 9.57
C GLY A 81 10.91 4.58 8.71
N GLU A 82 11.57 4.15 7.62
CA GLU A 82 12.27 5.06 6.70
C GLU A 82 11.28 5.95 5.95
N LEU A 83 10.18 5.38 5.43
CA LEU A 83 9.13 6.14 4.76
C LEU A 83 8.47 7.15 5.71
N LYS A 84 8.18 6.73 6.96
CA LYS A 84 7.64 7.60 8.00
C LYS A 84 8.54 8.81 8.23
N GLN A 85 9.84 8.59 8.46
CA GLN A 85 10.81 9.68 8.67
C GLN A 85 10.87 10.64 7.48
N GLN A 86 10.87 10.11 6.24
CA GLN A 86 10.87 10.96 5.05
C GLN A 86 9.62 11.83 4.95
N ILE A 87 8.44 11.29 5.27
CA ILE A 87 7.20 12.07 5.28
C ILE A 87 7.25 13.13 6.40
N GLU A 88 7.80 12.79 7.56
CA GLU A 88 7.95 13.75 8.68
C GLU A 88 8.88 14.91 8.34
N THR A 89 9.93 14.72 7.51
CA THR A 89 10.78 15.82 7.03
C THR A 89 10.05 16.84 6.15
N LEU A 90 8.87 16.53 5.66
CA LEU A 90 8.02 17.42 4.87
C LEU A 90 7.00 18.21 5.73
N GLY A 91 7.15 18.23 7.07
CA GLY A 91 6.24 18.93 7.96
C GLY A 91 4.99 18.15 8.32
N PHE A 92 5.11 16.84 8.41
CA PHE A 92 4.04 15.96 8.87
C PHE A 92 4.38 15.34 10.23
N HIS A 93 3.35 15.07 11.03
CA HIS A 93 3.44 14.25 12.24
C HIS A 93 2.68 12.95 12.07
N ALA A 94 3.38 11.82 12.23
CA ALA A 94 2.73 10.51 12.25
C ALA A 94 2.03 10.31 13.61
N PHE A 95 0.74 9.90 13.56
CA PHE A 95 -0.03 9.70 14.79
C PHE A 95 -0.64 8.30 14.92
N HIS A 96 -0.70 7.53 13.85
CA HIS A 96 -1.22 6.17 13.86
C HIS A 96 -0.61 5.31 12.76
N GLN A 97 -0.55 4.00 13.02
CA GLN A 97 -0.12 2.99 12.06
C GLN A 97 -0.89 1.69 12.31
N HIS A 98 -1.23 0.97 11.24
CA HIS A 98 -1.72 -0.40 11.34
C HIS A 98 -1.29 -1.23 10.14
N TRP A 99 -1.54 -2.53 10.20
CA TRP A 99 -1.34 -3.48 9.10
C TRP A 99 -2.68 -3.97 8.58
N ALA A 100 -2.74 -4.28 7.29
CA ALA A 100 -3.97 -4.67 6.62
C ALA A 100 -3.73 -5.82 5.64
N HIS A 101 -4.83 -6.47 5.26
CA HIS A 101 -4.85 -7.46 4.17
C HIS A 101 -4.00 -8.71 4.43
N ALA A 102 -4.06 -9.26 5.65
CA ALA A 102 -3.31 -10.47 6.00
C ALA A 102 -3.69 -11.66 5.12
N LEU A 103 -4.97 -11.82 4.79
CA LEU A 103 -5.45 -12.90 3.93
C LEU A 103 -4.95 -12.78 2.48
N HIS A 104 -4.46 -11.60 2.07
CA HIS A 104 -3.89 -11.41 0.74
C HIS A 104 -2.43 -11.88 0.65
N SER A 105 -1.67 -11.93 1.75
CA SER A 105 -0.27 -12.33 1.73
C SER A 105 -0.07 -13.76 1.20
N PRO A 106 -0.76 -14.81 1.69
CA PRO A 106 -0.61 -16.16 1.15
C PRO A 106 -1.05 -16.27 -0.31
N PHE A 107 -2.07 -15.51 -0.73
CA PHE A 107 -2.49 -15.48 -2.12
C PHE A 107 -1.37 -15.01 -3.06
N TRP A 108 -0.70 -13.89 -2.71
CA TRP A 108 0.40 -13.38 -3.50
C TRP A 108 1.62 -14.28 -3.48
N TRP A 109 1.94 -14.93 -2.34
CA TRP A 109 3.02 -15.93 -2.28
C TRP A 109 2.73 -17.11 -3.18
N LEU A 110 1.51 -17.65 -3.19
CA LEU A 110 1.11 -18.72 -4.10
C LEU A 110 1.22 -18.27 -5.57
N LYS A 111 0.79 -17.06 -5.90
CA LYS A 111 0.96 -16.50 -7.25
C LYS A 111 2.43 -16.43 -7.66
N CYS A 112 3.32 -16.00 -6.76
CA CYS A 112 4.75 -15.92 -7.03
C CYS A 112 5.37 -17.32 -7.20
N ILE A 113 5.03 -18.28 -6.33
CA ILE A 113 5.51 -19.66 -6.43
C ILE A 113 5.08 -20.29 -7.77
N PHE A 114 3.85 -20.10 -8.16
CA PHE A 114 3.28 -20.65 -9.41
C PHE A 114 3.20 -19.62 -10.54
N TRP A 115 4.15 -18.68 -10.62
CA TRP A 115 4.11 -17.55 -11.54
C TRP A 115 3.79 -17.95 -12.99
N LYS A 116 4.43 -18.99 -13.52
CA LYS A 116 4.24 -19.47 -14.89
C LYS A 116 2.85 -20.07 -15.15
N THR A 117 2.21 -20.59 -14.11
CA THR A 117 0.91 -21.29 -14.21
C THR A 117 -0.19 -20.58 -13.42
N GLN A 118 0.05 -19.40 -12.87
CA GLN A 118 -0.86 -18.68 -11.96
C GLN A 118 -2.29 -18.53 -12.52
N ASN A 119 -2.43 -18.33 -13.83
CA ASN A 119 -3.71 -18.12 -14.48
C ASN A 119 -4.50 -19.42 -14.70
N SER A 120 -3.84 -20.58 -14.74
CA SER A 120 -4.46 -21.90 -14.91
C SER A 120 -4.60 -22.67 -13.58
N ASN A 121 -3.82 -22.32 -12.58
CA ASN A 121 -3.76 -23.04 -11.31
C ASN A 121 -5.09 -22.96 -10.53
N TRP A 122 -5.68 -24.14 -10.29
CA TRP A 122 -6.98 -24.26 -9.62
C TRP A 122 -6.94 -23.70 -8.18
N VAL A 123 -5.87 -23.96 -7.42
CA VAL A 123 -5.72 -23.49 -6.02
C VAL A 123 -5.77 -21.96 -5.97
N ILE A 124 -5.02 -21.29 -6.85
CA ILE A 124 -5.01 -19.82 -6.93
C ILE A 124 -6.39 -19.29 -7.30
N LYS A 125 -7.09 -19.94 -8.24
CA LYS A 125 -8.45 -19.54 -8.63
C LYS A 125 -9.44 -19.66 -7.47
N GLN A 126 -9.37 -20.75 -6.67
CA GLN A 126 -10.25 -20.90 -5.50
C GLN A 126 -9.91 -19.91 -4.41
N TYR A 127 -8.61 -19.66 -4.17
CA TYR A 127 -8.20 -18.65 -3.20
C TYR A 127 -8.66 -17.23 -3.62
N HIS A 128 -8.54 -16.90 -4.90
CA HIS A 128 -9.05 -15.63 -5.42
C HIS A 128 -10.57 -15.49 -5.21
N ARG A 129 -11.35 -16.55 -5.48
CA ARG A 129 -12.81 -16.57 -5.20
C ARG A 129 -13.11 -16.34 -3.72
N PHE A 130 -12.32 -16.94 -2.83
CA PHE A 130 -12.44 -16.73 -1.40
C PHE A 130 -12.18 -15.26 -1.04
N LEU A 131 -11.14 -14.61 -1.58
CA LEU A 131 -10.85 -13.20 -1.32
C LEU A 131 -11.94 -12.27 -1.89
N VAL A 132 -12.49 -12.59 -3.06
CA VAL A 132 -13.61 -11.83 -3.64
C VAL A 132 -14.85 -11.96 -2.75
N TRP A 133 -15.17 -13.17 -2.30
CA TRP A 133 -16.26 -13.39 -1.36
C TRP A 133 -16.05 -12.61 -0.05
N ASP A 134 -14.84 -12.67 0.52
CA ASP A 134 -14.50 -11.91 1.73
C ASP A 134 -14.70 -10.40 1.53
N LEU A 135 -14.27 -9.88 0.38
CA LEU A 135 -14.41 -8.45 0.05
C LEU A 135 -15.87 -8.01 -0.09
N MET A 136 -16.71 -8.85 -0.73
CA MET A 136 -18.10 -8.52 -1.06
C MET A 136 -19.02 -8.71 0.16
N ASP A 137 -18.92 -9.84 0.84
CA ASP A 137 -19.84 -10.21 1.91
C ASP A 137 -19.36 -9.77 3.30
N LYS A 138 -18.06 -9.47 3.43
CA LYS A 138 -17.43 -8.99 4.68
C LYS A 138 -17.80 -9.84 5.90
N PRO A 139 -17.65 -11.17 5.86
CA PRO A 139 -18.10 -12.03 6.93
C PRO A 139 -17.34 -11.76 8.23
N VAL A 140 -18.02 -11.90 9.36
CA VAL A 140 -17.44 -11.62 10.69
C VAL A 140 -16.22 -12.49 10.98
N PHE A 141 -16.26 -13.75 10.52
CA PHE A 141 -15.15 -14.69 10.72
C PHE A 141 -13.84 -14.20 10.06
N THR A 142 -13.87 -13.85 8.78
CA THR A 142 -12.66 -13.38 8.06
C THR A 142 -12.18 -12.06 8.60
N ARG A 143 -13.09 -11.16 8.99
CA ARG A 143 -12.77 -9.89 9.67
C ARG A 143 -12.04 -10.10 10.99
N THR A 144 -12.50 -11.06 11.77
CA THR A 144 -11.85 -11.42 13.03
C THR A 144 -10.48 -12.05 12.78
N LEU A 145 -10.42 -12.95 11.81
CA LEU A 145 -9.16 -13.59 11.42
C LEU A 145 -8.14 -12.55 10.90
N GLU A 146 -8.55 -11.60 10.06
CA GLU A 146 -7.69 -10.51 9.61
C GLU A 146 -7.18 -9.66 10.77
N LYS A 147 -8.03 -9.28 11.74
CA LYS A 147 -7.60 -8.52 12.92
C LYS A 147 -6.48 -9.23 13.70
N ILE A 148 -6.56 -10.55 13.81
CA ILE A 148 -5.56 -11.37 14.51
C ILE A 148 -4.29 -11.50 13.66
N LEU A 149 -4.41 -11.71 12.35
CA LEU A 149 -3.30 -11.99 11.45
C LEU A 149 -2.61 -10.73 10.91
N ASN A 150 -3.28 -9.59 10.85
CA ASN A 150 -2.70 -8.35 10.33
C ASN A 150 -1.38 -7.95 11.00
N PRO A 151 -1.23 -7.99 12.33
CA PRO A 151 0.05 -7.70 12.98
C PRO A 151 1.17 -8.65 12.55
N ILE A 152 0.84 -9.90 12.25
CA ILE A 152 1.78 -10.96 11.89
C ILE A 152 2.14 -10.86 10.41
N MET A 153 1.14 -10.96 9.52
CA MET A 153 1.34 -11.15 8.09
C MET A 153 0.51 -10.21 7.21
N GLY A 154 0.08 -9.06 7.74
CA GLY A 154 -0.59 -8.03 6.93
C GLY A 154 0.24 -7.68 5.71
N LYS A 155 -0.38 -7.68 4.51
CA LYS A 155 0.31 -7.41 3.25
C LYS A 155 0.74 -5.95 3.15
N SER A 156 -0.06 -5.04 3.68
CA SER A 156 0.16 -3.60 3.61
C SER A 156 0.41 -3.00 4.98
N VAL A 157 1.22 -1.96 5.02
CA VAL A 157 1.34 -1.04 6.16
C VAL A 157 0.65 0.27 5.81
N VAL A 158 -0.20 0.73 6.71
CA VAL A 158 -0.94 1.98 6.57
C VAL A 158 -0.44 2.97 7.62
N LEU A 159 0.02 4.12 7.18
CA LEU A 159 0.59 5.18 7.99
C LEU A 159 -0.32 6.40 7.94
N TYR A 160 -0.58 7.02 9.07
CA TYR A 160 -1.43 8.19 9.20
C TYR A 160 -0.66 9.38 9.71
N PHE A 161 -0.80 10.50 9.02
CA PHE A 161 -0.08 11.73 9.30
C PHE A 161 -1.04 12.90 9.40
N ARG A 162 -0.62 13.91 10.15
CA ARG A 162 -1.22 15.25 10.16
C ARG A 162 -0.17 16.25 9.69
N LYS A 163 -0.53 17.08 8.70
CA LYS A 163 0.30 18.21 8.28
C LYS A 163 0.37 19.25 9.40
N GLU A 164 1.55 19.82 9.65
CA GLU A 164 1.72 20.91 10.60
C GLU A 164 0.83 22.12 10.24
N ALA A 165 0.37 22.82 11.28
CA ALA A 165 -0.49 23.99 11.11
C ALA A 165 0.36 25.28 11.15
N ASN A 166 1.31 25.40 10.21
CA ASN A 166 2.12 26.62 10.07
C ASN A 166 1.43 27.65 9.19
#